data_cfd36830a2ca09379a7128c254b8efa7
#
_entry.id   cfd36830a2ca09379a7128c254b8efa7
#
_cell.length_a   1.000
_cell.length_b   1.000
_cell.length_c   1.000
_cell.angle_alpha   90.00
_cell.angle_beta   90.00
_cell.angle_gamma   90.00
#
_symmetry.space_group_name_H-M   'P 1'
#
loop_
_entity.id
_entity.type
_entity.pdbx_description
1 polymer ?
#
loop_
_entity_poly.entity_id
_entity_poly.type
_entity_poly.pdbx_seq_one_letter_code
_entity_poly.pdbx_strand_id
1 'polypeptide(L)'
;MKILVLVLLLLPVSLLAVGQSRLDLGLKRELDSIYAVDQKWRVLLFDPRVNRKPDSIAAALGVRKDELFAYISRRMVQTDSSNQVRMRAILKQYGYPGKSLVGTPTNEAAWSVIQHSQDIGTYLPLIKTAAKRGELPFYLYGQMLDRQLMREGKEQVYGTQAMGYSVTNPATGKREGQPPFMWPIKDAAKVNELRKNSGFLTTVEQVAASLGIAYRVLTLKDVAQMPKN
;
A
#
# COMPACT_ATOMS: atom_id res chain seq x y z
N MET A 1 41.24 16.29 66.83
CA MET A 1 40.85 15.29 65.82
C MET A 1 39.39 15.51 65.48
N LYS A 2 39.10 16.10 64.33
CA LYS A 2 37.69 16.30 63.84
C LYS A 2 37.34 15.12 62.88
N ILE A 3 36.39 14.30 63.29
CA ILE A 3 35.89 13.17 62.47
C ILE A 3 34.84 13.76 61.50
N LEU A 4 35.15 13.72 60.21
CA LEU A 4 34.26 14.06 59.12
C LEU A 4 33.38 12.85 58.80
N VAL A 5 32.07 12.93 59.15
CA VAL A 5 31.11 11.88 58.76
C VAL A 5 30.57 12.21 57.36
N LEU A 6 30.98 11.39 56.38
CA LEU A 6 30.49 11.48 55.00
C LEU A 6 29.15 10.73 54.91
N VAL A 7 28.04 11.48 54.84
CA VAL A 7 26.70 10.89 54.60
C VAL A 7 26.52 10.68 53.07
N LEU A 8 26.61 9.42 52.65
CA LEU A 8 26.34 9.03 51.26
C LEU A 8 24.82 8.96 51.07
N LEU A 9 24.24 9.98 50.42
CA LEU A 9 22.85 9.96 49.97
C LEU A 9 22.69 9.02 48.76
N LEU A 10 22.20 7.81 49.00
CA LEU A 10 21.75 6.89 47.95
C LEU A 10 20.40 7.39 47.39
N LEU A 11 20.44 8.05 46.25
CA LEU A 11 19.22 8.36 45.47
C LEU A 11 18.68 7.04 44.86
N PRO A 12 17.40 6.73 45.04
CA PRO A 12 16.83 5.56 44.36
C PRO A 12 16.73 5.85 42.85
N VAL A 13 17.52 5.12 42.07
CA VAL A 13 17.37 5.08 40.62
C VAL A 13 16.09 4.29 40.35
N SER A 14 14.99 5.01 40.11
CA SER A 14 13.76 4.42 39.62
C SER A 14 14.00 3.92 38.20
N LEU A 15 14.33 2.64 38.02
CA LEU A 15 14.30 1.95 36.74
C LEU A 15 12.84 1.99 36.27
N LEU A 16 12.52 2.95 35.40
CA LEU A 16 11.32 2.87 34.59
C LEU A 16 11.47 1.62 33.70
N ALA A 17 10.86 0.52 34.15
CA ALA A 17 10.66 -0.63 33.33
C ALA A 17 9.81 -0.19 32.14
N VAL A 18 10.46 0.10 30.99
CA VAL A 18 9.76 0.22 29.70
C VAL A 18 9.18 -1.15 29.45
N GLY A 19 7.93 -1.34 29.84
CA GLY A 19 7.18 -2.56 29.61
C GLY A 19 7.16 -2.80 28.11
N GLN A 20 7.89 -3.82 27.67
CA GLN A 20 7.86 -4.30 26.30
C GLN A 20 6.41 -4.71 26.04
N SER A 21 5.65 -3.92 25.24
CA SER A 21 4.26 -4.19 24.96
C SER A 21 4.18 -5.59 24.33
N ARG A 22 3.50 -6.50 25.01
CA ARG A 22 3.33 -7.86 24.52
C ARG A 22 2.43 -7.81 23.30
N LEU A 23 2.92 -8.33 22.17
CA LEU A 23 2.16 -8.39 20.92
C LEU A 23 0.84 -9.16 21.13
N ASP A 24 -0.24 -8.66 20.53
CA ASP A 24 -1.49 -9.39 20.40
C ASP A 24 -1.35 -10.46 19.32
N LEU A 25 -0.98 -11.68 19.76
CA LEU A 25 -0.77 -12.82 18.86
C LEU A 25 -2.07 -13.32 18.23
N GLY A 26 -3.22 -13.05 18.84
CA GLY A 26 -4.54 -13.38 18.29
C GLY A 26 -4.82 -12.50 17.06
N LEU A 27 -4.76 -11.20 17.27
CA LEU A 27 -4.94 -10.20 16.22
C LEU A 27 -3.88 -10.34 15.11
N LYS A 28 -2.63 -10.63 15.50
CA LYS A 28 -1.56 -10.90 14.53
C LYS A 28 -1.93 -12.03 13.57
N ARG A 29 -2.32 -13.19 14.09
CA ARG A 29 -2.70 -14.34 13.23
C ARG A 29 -3.88 -14.02 12.34
N GLU A 30 -4.85 -13.28 12.85
CA GLU A 30 -6.00 -12.85 12.07
C GLU A 30 -5.59 -11.94 10.90
N LEU A 31 -4.76 -10.91 11.16
CA LEU A 31 -4.26 -10.00 10.13
C LEU A 31 -3.38 -10.69 9.09
N ASP A 32 -2.53 -11.63 9.52
CA ASP A 32 -1.71 -12.44 8.60
C ASP A 32 -2.59 -13.28 7.67
N SER A 33 -3.70 -13.84 8.19
CA SER A 33 -4.69 -14.58 7.39
C SER A 33 -5.41 -13.68 6.40
N ILE A 34 -5.86 -12.50 6.84
CA ILE A 34 -6.51 -11.50 5.99
C ILE A 34 -5.57 -11.09 4.85
N TYR A 35 -4.31 -10.80 5.17
CA TYR A 35 -3.29 -10.43 4.18
C TYR A 35 -3.03 -11.54 3.16
N ALA A 36 -2.89 -12.78 3.63
CA ALA A 36 -2.66 -13.92 2.75
C ALA A 36 -3.79 -14.11 1.73
N VAL A 37 -5.05 -13.97 2.18
CA VAL A 37 -6.22 -14.09 1.30
C VAL A 37 -6.34 -12.88 0.36
N ASP A 38 -6.03 -11.66 0.84
CA ASP A 38 -6.01 -10.43 0.04
C ASP A 38 -5.02 -10.54 -1.13
N GLN A 39 -3.82 -11.03 -0.87
CA GLN A 39 -2.76 -11.12 -1.89
C GLN A 39 -2.95 -12.30 -2.86
N LYS A 40 -3.60 -13.38 -2.44
CA LYS A 40 -3.74 -14.62 -3.22
C LYS A 40 -4.19 -14.37 -4.66
N TRP A 41 -5.29 -13.66 -4.83
CA TRP A 41 -5.89 -13.44 -6.15
C TRP A 41 -5.14 -12.37 -6.95
N ARG A 42 -4.52 -11.40 -6.29
CA ARG A 42 -3.67 -10.37 -6.92
C ARG A 42 -2.39 -10.97 -7.49
N VAL A 43 -1.69 -11.76 -6.67
CA VAL A 43 -0.49 -12.47 -7.13
C VAL A 43 -0.82 -13.36 -8.31
N LEU A 44 -1.94 -14.09 -8.26
CA LEU A 44 -2.37 -14.93 -9.38
C LEU A 44 -2.71 -14.12 -10.63
N LEU A 45 -3.38 -12.99 -10.50
CA LEU A 45 -3.75 -12.11 -11.61
C LEU A 45 -2.53 -11.60 -12.39
N PHE A 46 -1.45 -11.28 -11.67
CA PHE A 46 -0.19 -10.79 -12.26
C PHE A 46 0.84 -11.89 -12.52
N ASP A 47 0.50 -13.15 -12.25
CA ASP A 47 1.39 -14.29 -12.52
C ASP A 47 1.56 -14.46 -14.04
N PRO A 48 2.80 -14.37 -14.56
CA PRO A 48 3.04 -14.59 -15.99
C PRO A 48 2.52 -15.92 -16.53
N ARG A 49 2.34 -16.93 -15.68
CA ARG A 49 1.78 -18.24 -16.03
C ARG A 49 0.31 -18.15 -16.43
N VAL A 50 -0.45 -17.19 -15.89
CA VAL A 50 -1.86 -16.96 -16.28
C VAL A 50 -1.96 -16.69 -17.79
N ASN A 51 -0.99 -15.94 -18.33
CA ASN A 51 -0.95 -15.66 -19.77
C ASN A 51 -0.25 -16.75 -20.60
N ARG A 52 0.76 -17.43 -20.03
CA ARG A 52 1.56 -18.44 -20.78
C ARG A 52 0.96 -19.85 -20.75
N LYS A 53 0.29 -20.21 -19.65
CA LYS A 53 -0.29 -21.55 -19.42
C LYS A 53 -1.69 -21.45 -18.81
N PRO A 54 -2.63 -20.70 -19.45
CA PRO A 54 -3.96 -20.45 -18.87
C PRO A 54 -4.75 -21.76 -18.66
N ASP A 55 -4.57 -22.76 -19.53
CA ASP A 55 -5.26 -24.04 -19.40
C ASP A 55 -4.89 -24.78 -18.11
N SER A 56 -3.61 -24.78 -17.73
CA SER A 56 -3.13 -25.42 -16.51
C SER A 56 -3.66 -24.71 -15.25
N ILE A 57 -3.71 -23.38 -15.25
CA ILE A 57 -4.25 -22.59 -14.12
C ILE A 57 -5.77 -22.77 -14.02
N ALA A 58 -6.48 -22.73 -15.15
CA ALA A 58 -7.93 -22.94 -15.21
C ALA A 58 -8.31 -24.34 -14.69
N ALA A 59 -7.60 -25.39 -15.14
CA ALA A 59 -7.79 -26.75 -14.66
C ALA A 59 -7.56 -26.86 -13.13
N ALA A 60 -6.49 -26.24 -12.62
CA ALA A 60 -6.19 -26.24 -11.18
C ALA A 60 -7.25 -25.51 -10.35
N LEU A 61 -7.96 -24.56 -10.94
CA LEU A 61 -9.05 -23.82 -10.30
C LEU A 61 -10.45 -24.43 -10.58
N GLY A 62 -10.53 -25.47 -11.41
CA GLY A 62 -11.80 -26.10 -11.80
C GLY A 62 -12.70 -25.20 -12.65
N VAL A 63 -12.13 -24.33 -13.47
CA VAL A 63 -12.86 -23.41 -14.34
C VAL A 63 -12.44 -23.55 -15.81
N ARG A 64 -13.26 -23.07 -16.73
CA ARG A 64 -12.93 -23.01 -18.13
C ARG A 64 -11.85 -21.95 -18.39
N LYS A 65 -11.02 -22.14 -19.41
CA LYS A 65 -9.95 -21.20 -19.79
C LYS A 65 -10.48 -19.80 -20.11
N ASP A 66 -11.56 -19.73 -20.88
CA ASP A 66 -12.20 -18.47 -21.27
C ASP A 66 -12.83 -17.72 -20.09
N GLU A 67 -13.14 -18.40 -19.00
CA GLU A 67 -13.68 -17.83 -17.76
C GLU A 67 -12.60 -17.48 -16.72
N LEU A 68 -11.35 -17.89 -16.92
CA LEU A 68 -10.28 -17.80 -15.92
C LEU A 68 -10.11 -16.38 -15.38
N PHE A 69 -9.97 -15.39 -16.25
CA PHE A 69 -9.79 -13.99 -15.84
C PHE A 69 -10.99 -13.45 -15.08
N ALA A 70 -12.19 -13.70 -15.58
CA ALA A 70 -13.43 -13.30 -14.92
C ALA A 70 -13.60 -13.96 -13.56
N TYR A 71 -13.21 -15.24 -13.43
CA TYR A 71 -13.22 -15.96 -12.17
C TYR A 71 -12.26 -15.33 -11.15
N ILE A 72 -10.99 -15.11 -11.52
CA ILE A 72 -9.99 -14.49 -10.63
C ILE A 72 -10.46 -13.10 -10.18
N SER A 73 -10.93 -12.27 -11.10
CA SER A 73 -11.42 -10.92 -10.81
C SER A 73 -12.62 -10.95 -9.84
N ARG A 74 -13.59 -11.83 -10.06
CA ARG A 74 -14.75 -11.99 -9.17
C ARG A 74 -14.32 -12.45 -7.77
N ARG A 75 -13.39 -13.41 -7.68
CA ARG A 75 -12.86 -13.88 -6.38
C ARG A 75 -12.10 -12.77 -5.65
N MET A 76 -11.36 -11.94 -6.38
CA MET A 76 -10.67 -10.76 -5.82
C MET A 76 -11.67 -9.78 -5.22
N VAL A 77 -12.73 -9.40 -5.97
CA VAL A 77 -13.78 -8.48 -5.49
C VAL A 77 -14.51 -9.03 -4.26
N GLN A 78 -14.86 -10.32 -4.24
CA GLN A 78 -15.47 -10.98 -3.09
C GLN A 78 -14.58 -10.95 -1.86
N THR A 79 -13.28 -11.24 -2.05
CA THR A 79 -12.27 -11.19 -0.99
C THR A 79 -12.13 -9.77 -0.44
N ASP A 80 -12.03 -8.77 -1.31
CA ASP A 80 -11.93 -7.37 -0.91
C ASP A 80 -13.12 -6.95 -0.05
N SER A 81 -14.34 -7.30 -0.47
CA SER A 81 -15.55 -6.99 0.29
C SER A 81 -15.53 -7.61 1.70
N SER A 82 -15.20 -8.89 1.81
CA SER A 82 -15.12 -9.60 3.09
C SER A 82 -14.02 -9.02 3.99
N ASN A 83 -12.83 -8.78 3.43
CA ASN A 83 -11.69 -8.22 4.16
C ASN A 83 -12.00 -6.80 4.66
N GLN A 84 -12.69 -5.98 3.88
CA GLN A 84 -13.08 -4.63 4.29
C GLN A 84 -14.07 -4.63 5.45
N VAL A 85 -15.05 -5.55 5.47
CA VAL A 85 -15.97 -5.71 6.61
C VAL A 85 -15.19 -6.02 7.87
N ARG A 86 -14.30 -7.01 7.80
CA ARG A 86 -13.50 -7.43 8.96
C ARG A 86 -12.52 -6.35 9.40
N MET A 87 -11.87 -5.69 8.44
CA MET A 87 -10.93 -4.60 8.73
C MET A 87 -11.61 -3.42 9.43
N ARG A 88 -12.83 -3.03 9.01
CA ARG A 88 -13.60 -2.00 9.73
C ARG A 88 -13.82 -2.35 11.20
N ALA A 89 -14.13 -3.60 11.50
CA ALA A 89 -14.30 -4.05 12.89
C ALA A 89 -12.99 -3.96 13.68
N ILE A 90 -11.86 -4.40 13.10
CA ILE A 90 -10.52 -4.31 13.71
C ILE A 90 -10.16 -2.85 13.97
N LEU A 91 -10.31 -1.97 12.97
CA LEU A 91 -9.97 -0.54 13.10
C LEU A 91 -10.85 0.17 14.14
N LYS A 92 -12.12 -0.22 14.26
CA LYS A 92 -13.02 0.30 15.31
C LYS A 92 -12.59 -0.11 16.70
N GLN A 93 -12.13 -1.34 16.86
CA GLN A 93 -11.76 -1.91 18.16
C GLN A 93 -10.38 -1.51 18.63
N TYR A 94 -9.39 -1.50 17.73
CA TYR A 94 -7.97 -1.36 18.07
C TYR A 94 -7.33 -0.06 17.57
N GLY A 95 -8.03 0.72 16.74
CA GLY A 95 -7.39 1.73 15.92
C GLY A 95 -6.54 1.09 14.84
N TYR A 96 -5.46 1.77 14.39
CA TYR A 96 -4.54 1.16 13.45
C TYR A 96 -3.70 0.07 14.14
N PRO A 97 -3.74 -1.18 13.67
CA PRO A 97 -2.98 -2.29 14.28
C PRO A 97 -1.50 -2.20 13.85
N GLY A 98 -0.77 -1.33 14.52
CA GLY A 98 0.60 -0.97 14.21
C GLY A 98 1.65 -1.96 14.71
N LYS A 99 2.92 -1.61 14.45
CA LYS A 99 4.09 -2.41 14.80
C LYS A 99 4.14 -2.79 16.28
N SER A 100 3.79 -1.87 17.17
CA SER A 100 3.80 -2.13 18.62
C SER A 100 2.77 -3.15 19.05
N LEU A 101 1.65 -3.26 18.32
CA LEU A 101 0.55 -4.16 18.66
C LEU A 101 0.69 -5.55 18.03
N VAL A 102 1.13 -5.63 16.75
CA VAL A 102 1.12 -6.89 15.98
C VAL A 102 2.48 -7.27 15.38
N GLY A 103 3.49 -6.41 15.51
CA GLY A 103 4.81 -6.64 14.92
C GLY A 103 4.87 -6.41 13.42
N THR A 104 6.09 -6.53 12.87
CA THR A 104 6.38 -6.41 11.44
C THR A 104 6.53 -7.82 10.84
N PRO A 105 6.05 -8.11 9.60
CA PRO A 105 5.38 -7.20 8.66
C PRO A 105 3.85 -7.10 8.83
N THR A 106 3.26 -7.74 9.84
CA THR A 106 1.81 -7.81 10.04
C THR A 106 1.15 -6.44 10.15
N ASN A 107 1.89 -5.43 10.66
CA ASN A 107 1.43 -4.04 10.74
C ASN A 107 1.10 -3.39 9.39
N GLU A 108 1.45 -4.01 8.26
CA GLU A 108 1.13 -3.52 6.92
C GLU A 108 -0.17 -4.12 6.35
N ALA A 109 -0.71 -5.16 7.01
CA ALA A 109 -1.90 -5.87 6.53
C ALA A 109 -3.14 -4.96 6.43
N ALA A 110 -3.35 -4.10 7.43
CA ALA A 110 -4.47 -3.15 7.42
C ALA A 110 -4.36 -2.16 6.25
N TRP A 111 -3.17 -1.63 6.00
CA TRP A 111 -2.91 -0.77 4.85
C TRP A 111 -3.21 -1.48 3.53
N SER A 112 -2.77 -2.74 3.38
CA SER A 112 -2.98 -3.54 2.17
C SER A 112 -4.47 -3.71 1.83
N VAL A 113 -5.34 -3.89 2.84
CA VAL A 113 -6.79 -3.98 2.63
C VAL A 113 -7.41 -2.62 2.31
N ILE A 114 -7.06 -1.58 3.10
CA ILE A 114 -7.66 -0.25 2.98
C ILE A 114 -7.37 0.40 1.63
N GLN A 115 -6.18 0.20 1.05
CA GLN A 115 -5.81 0.78 -0.24
C GLN A 115 -6.73 0.36 -1.40
N HIS A 116 -7.46 -0.75 -1.25
CA HIS A 116 -8.41 -1.25 -2.24
C HIS A 116 -9.86 -0.82 -1.95
N SER A 117 -10.10 -0.15 -0.80
CA SER A 117 -11.43 0.33 -0.45
C SER A 117 -11.80 1.60 -1.23
N GLN A 118 -13.09 1.90 -1.30
CA GLN A 118 -13.57 3.20 -1.78
C GLN A 118 -13.40 4.30 -0.71
N ASP A 119 -13.23 3.92 0.56
CA ASP A 119 -13.23 4.80 1.72
C ASP A 119 -11.83 5.22 2.16
N ILE A 120 -10.84 5.22 1.26
CA ILE A 120 -9.44 5.59 1.59
C ILE A 120 -9.41 6.93 2.35
N GLY A 121 -10.14 7.94 1.87
CA GLY A 121 -10.18 9.26 2.48
C GLY A 121 -10.57 9.24 3.96
N THR A 122 -11.49 8.37 4.34
CA THR A 122 -11.94 8.19 5.74
C THR A 122 -10.80 7.71 6.64
N TYR A 123 -9.92 6.83 6.11
CA TYR A 123 -8.84 6.21 6.90
C TYR A 123 -7.51 6.95 6.84
N LEU A 124 -7.34 7.87 5.89
CA LEU A 124 -6.08 8.63 5.74
C LEU A 124 -5.59 9.30 7.02
N PRO A 125 -6.43 9.98 7.85
CA PRO A 125 -5.97 10.59 9.10
C PRO A 125 -5.42 9.56 10.10
N LEU A 126 -6.06 8.39 10.21
CA LEU A 126 -5.63 7.31 11.08
C LEU A 126 -4.27 6.74 10.62
N ILE A 127 -4.14 6.46 9.32
CA ILE A 127 -2.91 5.93 8.72
C ILE A 127 -1.77 6.93 8.80
N LYS A 128 -2.04 8.23 8.59
CA LYS A 128 -1.06 9.30 8.80
C LYS A 128 -0.53 9.33 10.23
N THR A 129 -1.43 9.19 11.19
CA THR A 129 -1.07 9.18 12.61
C THR A 129 -0.22 7.96 12.94
N ALA A 130 -0.59 6.78 12.47
CA ALA A 130 0.19 5.55 12.63
C ALA A 130 1.59 5.69 12.02
N ALA A 131 1.69 6.19 10.79
CA ALA A 131 2.95 6.39 10.11
C ALA A 131 3.87 7.40 10.84
N LYS A 132 3.31 8.52 11.33
CA LYS A 132 4.07 9.50 12.13
C LYS A 132 4.60 8.95 13.46
N ARG A 133 3.92 7.95 14.03
CA ARG A 133 4.34 7.27 15.27
C ARG A 133 5.29 6.08 15.04
N GLY A 134 5.67 5.80 13.79
CA GLY A 134 6.51 4.66 13.44
C GLY A 134 5.80 3.30 13.52
N GLU A 135 4.47 3.30 13.65
CA GLU A 135 3.64 2.10 13.68
C GLU A 135 3.44 1.49 12.28
N LEU A 136 3.66 2.30 11.24
CA LEU A 136 3.60 1.94 9.82
C LEU A 136 4.73 2.70 9.09
N PRO A 137 5.41 2.10 8.09
CA PRO A 137 6.35 2.83 7.25
C PRO A 137 5.69 4.05 6.59
N PHE A 138 6.34 5.21 6.66
CA PHE A 138 5.73 6.47 6.20
C PHE A 138 5.47 6.49 4.69
N TYR A 139 6.30 5.80 3.90
CA TYR A 139 6.09 5.69 2.44
C TYR A 139 4.75 5.03 2.08
N LEU A 140 4.23 4.14 2.91
CA LEU A 140 2.91 3.51 2.69
C LEU A 140 1.77 4.53 2.87
N TYR A 141 1.87 5.43 3.86
CA TYR A 141 0.95 6.57 3.93
C TYR A 141 1.06 7.44 2.67
N GLY A 142 2.27 7.72 2.19
CA GLY A 142 2.50 8.50 0.98
C GLY A 142 1.84 7.89 -0.26
N GLN A 143 1.95 6.58 -0.45
CA GLN A 143 1.28 5.85 -1.54
C GLN A 143 -0.25 5.97 -1.47
N MET A 144 -0.81 5.85 -0.27
CA MET A 144 -2.26 5.94 -0.07
C MET A 144 -2.79 7.36 -0.28
N LEU A 145 -2.03 8.37 0.18
CA LEU A 145 -2.34 9.78 -0.07
C LEU A 145 -2.38 10.07 -1.58
N ASP A 146 -1.36 9.67 -2.32
CA ASP A 146 -1.29 9.89 -3.76
C ASP A 146 -2.47 9.23 -4.48
N ARG A 147 -2.85 8.02 -4.09
CA ARG A 147 -4.01 7.30 -4.64
C ARG A 147 -5.31 8.06 -4.39
N GLN A 148 -5.49 8.60 -3.19
CA GLN A 148 -6.66 9.41 -2.88
C GLN A 148 -6.67 10.70 -3.69
N LEU A 149 -5.54 11.40 -3.77
CA LEU A 149 -5.43 12.64 -4.54
C LEU A 149 -5.73 12.40 -6.03
N MET A 150 -5.19 11.32 -6.61
CA MET A 150 -5.48 10.95 -8.00
C MET A 150 -6.98 10.67 -8.21
N ARG A 151 -7.65 9.96 -7.29
CA ARG A 151 -9.11 9.72 -7.37
C ARG A 151 -9.93 11.02 -7.31
N GLU A 152 -9.43 12.01 -6.58
CA GLU A 152 -10.03 13.35 -6.49
C GLU A 152 -9.66 14.25 -7.69
N GLY A 153 -8.93 13.76 -8.67
CA GLY A 153 -8.44 14.56 -9.80
C GLY A 153 -7.40 15.60 -9.43
N LYS A 154 -6.74 15.44 -8.27
CA LYS A 154 -5.71 16.34 -7.76
C LYS A 154 -4.31 15.82 -8.06
N GLU A 155 -3.32 16.73 -8.10
CA GLU A 155 -1.92 16.36 -8.23
C GLU A 155 -1.46 15.53 -7.04
N GLN A 156 -0.73 14.46 -7.33
CA GLN A 156 -0.09 13.64 -6.29
C GLN A 156 1.14 14.33 -5.69
N VAL A 157 1.59 13.85 -4.53
CA VAL A 157 2.68 14.45 -3.76
C VAL A 157 4.00 13.71 -3.97
N TYR A 158 3.95 12.38 -3.99
CA TYR A 158 5.14 11.51 -3.99
C TYR A 158 5.41 10.83 -5.34
N GLY A 159 4.55 10.97 -6.32
CA GLY A 159 4.74 10.34 -7.63
C GLY A 159 4.66 8.81 -7.57
N THR A 160 3.64 8.27 -6.92
CA THR A 160 3.46 6.82 -6.74
C THR A 160 2.38 6.23 -7.63
N GLN A 161 1.56 7.06 -8.25
CA GLN A 161 0.42 6.62 -9.06
C GLN A 161 0.62 6.92 -10.54
N ALA A 162 0.20 5.97 -11.35
CA ALA A 162 0.13 6.10 -12.80
C ALA A 162 -1.29 5.83 -13.28
N MET A 163 -1.64 6.34 -14.44
CA MET A 163 -2.92 6.12 -15.10
C MET A 163 -2.69 5.72 -16.56
N GLY A 164 -3.72 5.19 -17.17
CA GLY A 164 -3.69 4.69 -18.54
C GLY A 164 -3.53 3.17 -18.59
N TYR A 165 -3.90 2.63 -19.72
CA TYR A 165 -3.70 1.22 -20.04
C TYR A 165 -3.41 1.08 -21.53
N SER A 166 -2.67 0.06 -21.87
CA SER A 166 -2.42 -0.27 -23.27
C SER A 166 -2.54 -1.77 -23.44
N VAL A 167 -3.40 -2.19 -24.33
CA VAL A 167 -3.59 -3.59 -24.71
C VAL A 167 -3.12 -3.82 -26.14
N THR A 168 -2.58 -5.00 -26.42
CA THR A 168 -2.30 -5.39 -27.80
C THR A 168 -3.56 -6.04 -28.36
N ASN A 169 -4.12 -5.45 -29.42
CA ASN A 169 -5.23 -6.06 -30.15
C ASN A 169 -4.74 -7.36 -30.80
N PRO A 170 -5.29 -8.52 -30.43
CA PRO A 170 -4.78 -9.80 -30.92
C PRO A 170 -5.01 -10.01 -32.45
N ALA A 171 -6.00 -9.32 -33.04
CA ALA A 171 -6.29 -9.41 -34.44
C ALA A 171 -5.36 -8.54 -35.31
N THR A 172 -4.91 -7.42 -34.83
CA THR A 172 -4.12 -6.44 -35.61
C THR A 172 -2.67 -6.35 -35.14
N GLY A 173 -2.31 -6.89 -33.95
CA GLY A 173 -1.01 -6.73 -33.32
C GLY A 173 -0.72 -5.30 -32.85
N LYS A 174 -1.64 -4.37 -33.05
CA LYS A 174 -1.45 -2.96 -32.67
C LYS A 174 -1.77 -2.74 -31.18
N ARG A 175 -1.04 -1.81 -30.56
CA ARG A 175 -1.35 -1.35 -29.22
C ARG A 175 -2.51 -0.36 -29.29
N GLU A 176 -3.54 -0.63 -28.50
CA GLU A 176 -4.74 0.17 -28.36
C GLU A 176 -4.89 0.63 -26.91
N GLY A 177 -5.67 1.69 -26.68
CA GLY A 177 -5.84 2.30 -25.37
C GLY A 177 -4.91 3.48 -25.15
N GLN A 178 -5.04 4.11 -24.00
CA GLN A 178 -4.20 5.23 -23.61
C GLN A 178 -2.87 4.71 -23.05
N PRO A 179 -1.70 5.06 -23.63
CA PRO A 179 -0.42 4.68 -23.05
C PRO A 179 -0.33 5.10 -21.58
N PRO A 180 0.21 4.24 -20.71
CA PRO A 180 0.33 4.59 -19.30
C PRO A 180 1.27 5.79 -19.10
N PHE A 181 0.93 6.64 -18.15
CA PHE A 181 1.68 7.82 -17.77
C PHE A 181 1.65 8.01 -16.26
N MET A 182 2.70 8.67 -15.72
CA MET A 182 2.68 9.07 -14.31
C MET A 182 1.68 10.19 -14.11
N TRP A 183 0.80 10.05 -13.11
CA TRP A 183 -0.15 11.10 -12.75
C TRP A 183 0.59 12.39 -12.38
N PRO A 184 0.04 13.58 -12.66
CA PRO A 184 0.67 14.86 -12.35
C PRO A 184 1.12 14.99 -10.90
N ILE A 185 2.33 15.53 -10.70
CA ILE A 185 2.97 15.69 -9.40
C ILE A 185 3.03 17.19 -9.06
N LYS A 186 2.57 17.56 -7.87
CA LYS A 186 2.46 18.94 -7.40
C LYS A 186 3.78 19.71 -7.45
N ASP A 187 4.88 19.09 -7.04
CA ASP A 187 6.23 19.66 -7.10
C ASP A 187 7.21 18.63 -7.67
N ALA A 188 7.15 18.46 -8.99
CA ALA A 188 7.97 17.49 -9.70
C ALA A 188 9.47 17.75 -9.54
N ALA A 189 9.90 19.00 -9.34
CA ALA A 189 11.31 19.35 -9.17
C ALA A 189 11.90 18.84 -7.85
N LYS A 190 11.08 18.76 -6.80
CA LYS A 190 11.51 18.34 -5.45
C LYS A 190 11.02 16.95 -5.07
N VAL A 191 10.28 16.25 -5.93
CA VAL A 191 9.64 14.98 -5.60
C VAL A 191 10.63 13.93 -5.09
N ASN A 192 11.81 13.82 -5.69
CA ASN A 192 12.79 12.80 -5.29
C ASN A 192 13.44 13.10 -3.94
N GLU A 193 13.65 14.36 -3.60
CA GLU A 193 14.08 14.75 -2.25
C GLU A 193 13.01 14.41 -1.23
N LEU A 194 11.75 14.78 -1.50
CA LEU A 194 10.61 14.47 -0.63
C LEU A 194 10.43 12.96 -0.45
N ARG A 195 10.57 12.18 -1.52
CA ARG A 195 10.54 10.71 -1.48
C ARG A 195 11.60 10.15 -0.54
N LYS A 196 12.86 10.56 -0.72
CA LYS A 196 13.97 10.14 0.13
C LYS A 196 13.69 10.44 1.61
N ASN A 197 13.25 11.66 1.92
CA ASN A 197 12.93 12.09 3.28
C ASN A 197 11.70 11.36 3.89
N SER A 198 10.88 10.75 3.04
CA SER A 198 9.69 9.98 3.41
C SER A 198 9.90 8.46 3.40
N GLY A 199 11.15 7.99 3.23
CA GLY A 199 11.51 6.58 3.30
C GLY A 199 11.25 5.78 2.02
N PHE A 200 11.01 6.44 0.87
CA PHE A 200 10.97 5.75 -0.41
C PHE A 200 12.38 5.40 -0.87
N LEU A 201 12.57 4.18 -1.34
CA LEU A 201 13.88 3.68 -1.80
C LEU A 201 14.17 3.96 -3.27
N THR A 202 13.17 4.41 -4.04
CA THR A 202 13.26 4.64 -5.48
C THR A 202 12.89 6.08 -5.83
N THR A 203 13.45 6.60 -6.93
CA THR A 203 13.04 7.88 -7.52
C THR A 203 11.75 7.72 -8.32
N VAL A 204 11.11 8.82 -8.70
CA VAL A 204 9.89 8.78 -9.54
C VAL A 204 10.19 8.20 -10.93
N GLU A 205 11.36 8.48 -11.48
CA GLU A 205 11.82 7.94 -12.76
C GLU A 205 11.98 6.42 -12.70
N GLN A 206 12.52 5.90 -11.59
CA GLN A 206 12.64 4.46 -11.37
C GLN A 206 11.27 3.78 -11.23
N VAL A 207 10.31 4.44 -10.56
CA VAL A 207 8.92 3.94 -10.50
C VAL A 207 8.32 3.91 -11.89
N ALA A 208 8.43 4.99 -12.66
CA ALA A 208 7.92 5.05 -14.03
C ALA A 208 8.54 3.95 -14.90
N ALA A 209 9.87 3.76 -14.84
CA ALA A 209 10.58 2.73 -15.58
C ALA A 209 10.10 1.32 -15.23
N SER A 210 9.85 1.03 -13.94
CA SER A 210 9.32 -0.27 -13.49
C SER A 210 7.93 -0.58 -14.04
N LEU A 211 7.17 0.48 -14.38
CA LEU A 211 5.84 0.39 -15.01
C LEU A 211 5.91 0.44 -16.56
N GLY A 212 7.11 0.48 -17.13
CA GLY A 212 7.29 0.63 -18.59
C GLY A 212 6.90 2.02 -19.13
N ILE A 213 6.92 3.04 -18.27
CA ILE A 213 6.56 4.43 -18.60
C ILE A 213 7.83 5.25 -18.84
N ALA A 214 7.92 5.93 -19.98
CA ALA A 214 8.88 6.99 -20.17
C ALA A 214 8.45 8.21 -19.35
N TYR A 215 9.18 8.47 -18.25
CA TYR A 215 8.80 9.57 -17.33
C TYR A 215 8.88 10.92 -18.03
N ARG A 216 7.84 11.70 -17.85
CA ARG A 216 7.77 13.12 -18.21
C ARG A 216 6.92 13.86 -17.19
N VAL A 217 7.26 15.10 -16.93
CA VAL A 217 6.43 15.98 -16.08
C VAL A 217 5.17 16.36 -16.85
N LEU A 218 4.02 16.08 -16.25
CA LEU A 218 2.69 16.42 -16.76
C LEU A 218 1.98 17.31 -15.77
N THR A 219 1.10 18.17 -16.29
CA THR A 219 0.15 18.96 -15.52
C THR A 219 -1.26 18.35 -15.62
N LEU A 220 -2.17 18.74 -14.73
CA LEU A 220 -3.60 18.35 -14.85
C LEU A 220 -4.22 18.84 -16.15
N LYS A 221 -3.74 19.98 -16.69
CA LYS A 221 -4.18 20.50 -17.99
C LYS A 221 -3.78 19.57 -19.13
N ASP A 222 -2.54 19.04 -19.10
CA ASP A 222 -2.09 18.09 -20.12
C ASP A 222 -2.94 16.83 -20.09
N VAL A 223 -3.26 16.31 -18.89
CA VAL A 223 -4.11 15.12 -18.72
C VAL A 223 -5.54 15.38 -19.22
N ALA A 224 -6.08 16.57 -18.98
CA ALA A 224 -7.43 16.94 -19.45
C ALA A 224 -7.55 17.00 -20.99
N GLN A 225 -6.43 17.20 -21.69
CA GLN A 225 -6.35 17.25 -23.15
C GLN A 225 -6.05 15.89 -23.79
N MET A 226 -5.75 14.85 -23.00
CA MET A 226 -5.52 13.51 -23.52
C MET A 226 -6.83 12.90 -24.04
N PRO A 227 -6.77 12.06 -25.09
CA PRO A 227 -7.95 11.36 -25.59
C PRO A 227 -8.64 10.59 -24.46
N LYS A 228 -9.94 10.80 -24.31
CA LYS A 228 -10.77 9.99 -23.41
C LYS A 228 -11.23 8.77 -24.22
N ASN A 229 -10.90 7.58 -23.75
CA ASN A 229 -11.41 6.33 -24.31
C ASN A 229 -12.83 6.09 -23.86
#